data_d405d8f767eee7f18d5f3a1f48420644
#
_entry.id   d405d8f767eee7f18d5f3a1f48420644
#
_cell.length_a   1.000
_cell.length_b   1.000
_cell.length_c   1.000
_cell.angle_alpha   90.00
_cell.angle_beta   90.00
_cell.angle_gamma   90.00
#
_symmetry.space_group_name_H-M   'P 1'
#
loop_
_entity.id
_entity.type
_entity.pdbx_description
1 polymer ?
#
loop_
_entity_poly.entity_id
_entity_poly.type
_entity_poly.pdbx_seq_one_letter_code
_entity_poly.pdbx_strand_id
1 'polypeptide(L)'
;CSRLAGSYDYPHVPADVYRRHERCRCKVEYDPGDGRRQNVWDKKWTEDPETLQARKGFAESPLVTKVRFPKEASLQNVLPEYLRTAAPGVGSISYDAGYDMVRHANEVKTAQWLHAHLGGDIVLLNEANNYKAMTPDYIWNDKLWDLKTVSTEKSANSAVRNGLKQIQEDPGGIILNYEQNTISLETLKDVLRKRLTASATQDVDILVICKEKLFTVQRFTAKK
;
A
#
# COMPACT_ATOMS: atom_id res chain seq x y z
N CYS A 1 -30.99 -5.27 -17.30
CA CYS A 1 -30.40 -6.39 -18.08
C CYS A 1 -31.14 -6.62 -19.40
N SER A 2 -32.46 -6.61 -19.44
CA SER A 2 -33.20 -6.86 -20.69
C SER A 2 -32.93 -5.84 -21.82
N ARG A 3 -32.53 -4.60 -21.47
CA ARG A 3 -32.16 -3.56 -22.45
C ARG A 3 -30.83 -3.82 -23.16
N LEU A 4 -29.98 -4.66 -22.61
CA LEU A 4 -28.65 -4.98 -23.13
C LEU A 4 -28.57 -6.44 -23.63
N ALA A 5 -29.70 -7.15 -23.67
CA ALA A 5 -29.74 -8.49 -24.22
C ALA A 5 -29.66 -8.42 -25.74
N GLY A 6 -28.62 -9.00 -26.32
CA GLY A 6 -28.37 -9.00 -27.76
C GLY A 6 -27.02 -9.58 -28.12
N SER A 7 -26.74 -9.65 -29.39
CA SER A 7 -25.42 -9.99 -29.93
C SER A 7 -24.75 -8.72 -30.44
N TYR A 8 -23.49 -8.55 -30.10
CA TYR A 8 -22.70 -7.37 -30.43
C TYR A 8 -21.37 -7.79 -31.06
N ASP A 9 -20.96 -7.09 -32.10
CA ASP A 9 -19.67 -7.28 -32.74
C ASP A 9 -18.59 -6.48 -32.01
N TYR A 10 -17.46 -7.12 -31.74
CA TYR A 10 -16.30 -6.43 -31.18
C TYR A 10 -15.64 -5.55 -32.27
N PRO A 11 -15.26 -4.28 -31.95
CA PRO A 11 -15.22 -3.64 -30.64
C PRO A 11 -16.48 -2.84 -30.24
N HIS A 12 -17.58 -2.93 -30.96
CA HIS A 12 -18.77 -2.10 -30.79
C HIS A 12 -19.71 -2.59 -29.66
N VAL A 13 -19.16 -3.16 -28.61
CA VAL A 13 -19.91 -3.65 -27.44
C VAL A 13 -20.22 -2.50 -26.49
N PRO A 14 -21.50 -2.29 -26.10
CA PRO A 14 -21.84 -1.27 -25.11
C PRO A 14 -21.09 -1.52 -23.78
N ALA A 15 -20.46 -0.48 -23.22
CA ALA A 15 -19.66 -0.59 -22.01
C ALA A 15 -20.42 -1.21 -20.81
N ASP A 16 -21.74 -1.03 -20.77
CA ASP A 16 -22.58 -1.54 -19.68
C ASP A 16 -22.86 -3.06 -19.79
N VAL A 17 -22.57 -3.70 -20.93
CA VAL A 17 -22.72 -5.17 -21.09
C VAL A 17 -21.85 -5.92 -20.08
N TYR A 18 -20.68 -5.39 -19.77
CA TYR A 18 -19.74 -5.98 -18.83
C TYR A 18 -19.96 -5.56 -17.37
N ARG A 19 -20.91 -4.66 -17.10
CA ARG A 19 -21.24 -4.25 -15.74
C ARG A 19 -22.14 -5.26 -15.05
N ARG A 20 -21.66 -5.81 -13.95
CA ARG A 20 -22.44 -6.69 -13.08
C ARG A 20 -23.07 -5.85 -11.96
N HIS A 21 -24.39 -5.85 -11.87
CA HIS A 21 -25.11 -5.28 -10.75
C HIS A 21 -25.44 -6.35 -9.71
N GLU A 22 -25.77 -5.95 -8.51
CA GLU A 22 -26.15 -6.83 -7.41
C GLU A 22 -27.32 -7.74 -7.84
N ARG A 23 -27.21 -9.06 -7.56
CA ARG A 23 -28.17 -10.12 -7.94
C ARG A 23 -28.31 -10.34 -9.45
N CYS A 24 -27.36 -9.93 -10.27
CA CYS A 24 -27.40 -10.21 -11.70
C CYS A 24 -27.20 -11.70 -11.99
N ARG A 25 -28.12 -12.30 -12.74
CA ARG A 25 -28.04 -13.68 -13.25
C ARG A 25 -27.77 -13.73 -14.75
N CYS A 26 -27.43 -12.63 -15.37
CA CYS A 26 -27.14 -12.57 -16.80
C CYS A 26 -25.86 -13.30 -17.12
N LYS A 27 -25.82 -13.95 -18.28
CA LYS A 27 -24.60 -14.52 -18.88
C LYS A 27 -24.11 -13.57 -19.96
N VAL A 28 -22.82 -13.39 -20.03
CA VAL A 28 -22.13 -12.73 -21.15
C VAL A 28 -21.25 -13.79 -21.77
N GLU A 29 -21.53 -14.17 -22.99
CA GLU A 29 -20.79 -15.19 -23.73
C GLU A 29 -20.00 -14.50 -24.84
N TYR A 30 -18.74 -14.87 -24.97
CA TYR A 30 -17.88 -14.48 -26.08
C TYR A 30 -17.84 -15.63 -27.06
N ASP A 31 -18.14 -15.34 -28.33
CA ASP A 31 -18.04 -16.29 -29.43
C ASP A 31 -16.88 -15.87 -30.35
N PRO A 32 -15.75 -16.56 -30.33
CA PRO A 32 -14.59 -16.23 -31.17
C PRO A 32 -14.77 -16.65 -32.62
N GLY A 33 -15.93 -17.23 -32.99
CA GLY A 33 -16.21 -17.75 -34.35
C GLY A 33 -15.67 -19.14 -34.63
N ASP A 34 -15.05 -19.81 -33.65
CA ASP A 34 -14.52 -21.18 -33.72
C ASP A 34 -15.49 -22.22 -33.18
N GLY A 35 -16.73 -21.82 -32.87
CA GLY A 35 -17.77 -22.66 -32.28
C GLY A 35 -17.66 -22.90 -30.80
N ARG A 36 -16.67 -22.31 -30.12
CA ARG A 36 -16.45 -22.45 -28.67
C ARG A 36 -16.91 -21.20 -27.96
N ARG A 37 -18.16 -21.15 -27.52
CA ARG A 37 -18.68 -20.06 -26.72
C ARG A 37 -18.09 -20.08 -25.31
N GLN A 38 -17.60 -18.94 -24.86
CA GLN A 38 -16.99 -18.80 -23.55
C GLN A 38 -17.81 -17.84 -22.69
N ASN A 39 -18.12 -18.25 -21.46
CA ASN A 39 -18.74 -17.37 -20.49
C ASN A 39 -17.68 -16.42 -19.94
N VAL A 40 -17.85 -15.12 -20.16
CA VAL A 40 -16.89 -14.09 -19.73
C VAL A 40 -16.71 -14.06 -18.20
N TRP A 41 -17.67 -14.57 -17.44
CA TRP A 41 -17.66 -14.58 -15.98
C TRP A 41 -17.06 -15.86 -15.36
N ASP A 42 -17.04 -16.96 -16.12
CA ASP A 42 -16.40 -18.20 -15.69
C ASP A 42 -14.94 -18.18 -16.13
N LYS A 43 -14.05 -17.87 -15.21
CA LYS A 43 -12.60 -17.98 -15.42
C LYS A 43 -12.09 -19.42 -15.60
N LYS A 44 -12.95 -20.39 -15.76
CA LYS A 44 -12.60 -21.75 -16.11
C LYS A 44 -12.39 -21.82 -17.63
N TRP A 45 -11.20 -21.43 -18.03
CA TRP A 45 -10.71 -21.69 -19.37
C TRP A 45 -10.43 -23.19 -19.48
N THR A 46 -11.31 -23.93 -20.14
CA THR A 46 -10.95 -25.23 -20.68
C THR A 46 -10.15 -24.97 -21.95
N GLU A 47 -8.90 -24.56 -21.76
CA GLU A 47 -7.99 -24.44 -22.90
C GLU A 47 -7.60 -25.83 -23.36
N ASP A 48 -7.61 -26.02 -24.67
CA ASP A 48 -6.99 -27.15 -25.35
C ASP A 48 -5.52 -27.29 -24.86
N PRO A 49 -5.05 -28.51 -24.54
CA PRO A 49 -3.70 -28.76 -24.07
C PRO A 49 -2.58 -28.18 -24.95
N GLU A 50 -2.79 -28.14 -26.28
CA GLU A 50 -1.82 -27.55 -27.21
C GLU A 50 -1.74 -26.04 -27.08
N THR A 51 -2.88 -25.36 -26.93
CA THR A 51 -2.94 -23.91 -26.68
C THR A 51 -2.30 -23.55 -25.34
N LEU A 52 -2.48 -24.41 -24.33
CA LEU A 52 -1.83 -24.25 -23.01
C LEU A 52 -0.30 -24.42 -23.11
N GLN A 53 0.18 -25.39 -23.90
CA GLN A 53 1.61 -25.57 -24.15
C GLN A 53 2.21 -24.42 -24.97
N ALA A 54 1.52 -23.95 -26.01
CA ALA A 54 1.96 -22.80 -26.80
C ALA A 54 2.09 -21.55 -25.92
N ARG A 55 1.14 -21.30 -25.00
CA ARG A 55 1.23 -20.18 -24.05
C ARG A 55 2.34 -20.36 -23.01
N LYS A 56 2.58 -21.58 -22.54
CA LYS A 56 3.73 -21.87 -21.66
C LYS A 56 5.05 -21.65 -22.38
N GLY A 57 5.17 -22.04 -23.65
CA GLY A 57 6.33 -21.76 -24.50
C GLY A 57 6.55 -20.25 -24.72
N PHE A 58 5.48 -19.46 -24.85
CA PHE A 58 5.57 -18.00 -24.87
C PHE A 58 6.02 -17.40 -23.53
N ALA A 59 5.62 -17.98 -22.41
CA ALA A 59 6.06 -17.56 -21.08
C ALA A 59 7.55 -17.87 -20.82
N GLU A 60 8.10 -18.86 -21.50
CA GLU A 60 9.52 -19.23 -21.48
C GLU A 60 10.33 -18.51 -22.55
N SER A 61 9.71 -17.75 -23.46
CA SER A 61 10.38 -16.94 -24.46
C SER A 61 11.25 -15.89 -23.76
N PRO A 62 12.53 -15.71 -24.17
CA PRO A 62 13.45 -14.76 -23.54
C PRO A 62 13.02 -13.30 -23.67
N LEU A 63 11.94 -13.01 -24.38
CA LEU A 63 11.31 -11.67 -24.47
C LEU A 63 10.32 -11.38 -23.33
N VAL A 64 9.87 -12.39 -22.57
CA VAL A 64 9.30 -12.13 -21.26
C VAL A 64 10.47 -11.86 -20.33
N THR A 65 11.02 -10.68 -20.47
CA THR A 65 11.88 -10.10 -19.45
C THR A 65 11.14 -10.30 -18.14
N LYS A 66 11.57 -11.26 -17.30
CA LYS A 66 11.27 -11.19 -15.88
C LYS A 66 11.45 -9.74 -15.54
N VAL A 67 10.39 -9.04 -15.15
CA VAL A 67 10.53 -7.68 -14.67
C VAL A 67 11.55 -7.82 -13.55
N ARG A 68 12.81 -7.63 -13.86
CA ARG A 68 13.87 -7.47 -12.89
C ARG A 68 13.48 -6.16 -12.23
N PHE A 69 12.82 -6.28 -11.10
CA PHE A 69 12.76 -5.15 -10.20
C PHE A 69 14.16 -4.57 -10.15
N PRO A 70 14.32 -3.28 -10.44
CA PRO A 70 15.66 -2.72 -10.52
C PRO A 70 16.43 -3.13 -9.28
N LYS A 71 17.61 -3.72 -9.44
CA LYS A 71 18.45 -4.27 -8.38
C LYS A 71 18.92 -3.24 -7.33
N GLU A 72 18.51 -1.99 -7.45
CA GLU A 72 19.08 -0.85 -6.73
C GLU A 72 18.09 -0.04 -5.90
N ALA A 73 16.84 -0.47 -5.74
CA ALA A 73 16.03 0.11 -4.69
C ALA A 73 16.60 -0.37 -3.34
N SER A 74 17.37 0.47 -2.70
CA SER A 74 18.05 0.11 -1.46
C SER A 74 17.12 0.35 -0.28
N LEU A 75 16.80 -0.70 0.42
CA LEU A 75 16.22 -0.60 1.76
C LEU A 75 17.37 -0.64 2.76
N GLN A 76 17.61 0.47 3.44
CA GLN A 76 18.73 0.61 4.39
C GLN A 76 18.19 0.75 5.82
N ASN A 77 18.85 0.11 6.77
CA ASN A 77 18.57 0.33 8.18
C ASN A 77 19.25 1.63 8.65
N VAL A 78 18.45 2.64 8.92
CA VAL A 78 18.90 3.97 9.39
C VAL A 78 18.58 4.22 10.87
N LEU A 79 18.26 3.18 11.63
CA LEU A 79 18.06 3.29 13.08
C LEU A 79 19.22 3.98 13.81
N PRO A 80 20.52 3.66 13.51
CA PRO A 80 21.64 4.35 14.15
C PRO A 80 21.68 5.86 13.86
N GLU A 81 21.24 6.28 12.66
CA GLU A 81 21.12 7.69 12.29
C GLU A 81 20.05 8.39 13.13
N TYR A 82 18.86 7.79 13.23
CA TYR A 82 17.79 8.32 14.07
C TYR A 82 18.18 8.44 15.53
N LEU A 83 18.82 7.43 16.11
CA LEU A 83 19.28 7.49 17.50
C LEU A 83 20.37 8.55 17.73
N ARG A 84 21.24 8.77 16.77
CA ARG A 84 22.29 9.77 16.84
C ARG A 84 21.76 11.20 16.74
N THR A 85 20.72 11.42 15.93
CA THR A 85 20.11 12.74 15.70
C THR A 85 18.93 13.01 16.62
N ALA A 86 18.53 12.04 17.43
CA ALA A 86 17.44 12.20 18.39
C ALA A 86 17.73 13.33 19.37
N ALA A 87 16.70 14.13 19.65
CA ALA A 87 16.69 15.19 20.65
C ALA A 87 15.48 14.99 21.59
N PRO A 88 15.52 13.97 22.47
CA PRO A 88 14.38 13.59 23.30
C PRO A 88 13.79 14.75 24.07
N GLY A 89 12.46 14.96 23.94
CA GLY A 89 11.73 16.03 24.61
C GLY A 89 11.96 17.44 24.05
N VAL A 90 12.75 17.58 22.99
CA VAL A 90 12.96 18.87 22.30
C VAL A 90 11.96 19.01 21.18
N GLY A 91 11.38 20.21 21.02
CA GLY A 91 10.32 20.49 20.05
C GLY A 91 8.95 20.60 20.71
N SER A 92 7.89 20.48 19.94
CA SER A 92 6.53 20.69 20.42
C SER A 92 5.56 19.62 19.89
N ILE A 93 4.44 19.43 20.62
CA ILE A 93 3.29 18.67 20.13
C ILE A 93 2.12 19.64 20.05
N SER A 94 1.52 19.74 18.89
CA SER A 94 0.34 20.56 18.64
C SER A 94 -0.74 19.77 17.91
N TYR A 95 -1.94 20.31 17.89
CA TYR A 95 -3.13 19.66 17.36
C TYR A 95 -3.81 20.60 16.38
N ASP A 96 -4.23 20.06 15.27
CA ASP A 96 -5.06 20.79 14.32
C ASP A 96 -6.43 21.16 14.91
N ALA A 97 -7.06 22.20 14.37
CA ALA A 97 -8.33 22.71 14.90
C ALA A 97 -9.42 21.61 14.91
N GLY A 98 -10.06 21.42 16.07
CA GLY A 98 -11.11 20.40 16.23
C GLY A 98 -10.63 18.96 16.30
N TYR A 99 -9.33 18.73 16.53
CA TYR A 99 -8.79 17.38 16.70
C TYR A 99 -9.37 16.68 17.94
N ASP A 100 -9.92 15.49 17.77
CA ASP A 100 -10.52 14.71 18.84
C ASP A 100 -9.50 13.75 19.48
N MET A 101 -8.86 14.20 20.56
CA MET A 101 -7.83 13.45 21.28
C MET A 101 -8.33 12.14 21.90
N VAL A 102 -9.62 12.02 22.20
CA VAL A 102 -10.22 10.82 22.80
C VAL A 102 -10.42 9.75 21.72
N ARG A 103 -10.98 10.17 20.59
CA ARG A 103 -11.19 9.29 19.44
C ARG A 103 -9.88 8.76 18.87
N HIS A 104 -8.84 9.61 18.84
CA HIS A 104 -7.53 9.33 18.25
C HIS A 104 -6.45 9.07 19.31
N ALA A 105 -6.81 8.45 20.44
CA ALA A 105 -5.89 8.25 21.57
C ALA A 105 -4.59 7.51 21.20
N ASN A 106 -4.62 6.59 20.23
CA ASN A 106 -3.42 5.88 19.75
C ASN A 106 -2.46 6.81 19.00
N GLU A 107 -2.98 7.73 18.21
CA GLU A 107 -2.16 8.75 17.52
C GLU A 107 -1.52 9.69 18.54
N VAL A 108 -2.29 10.16 19.52
CA VAL A 108 -1.78 11.02 20.62
C VAL A 108 -0.68 10.29 21.38
N LYS A 109 -0.90 9.04 21.79
CA LYS A 109 0.11 8.23 22.49
C LYS A 109 1.38 8.06 21.66
N THR A 110 1.24 7.81 20.36
CA THR A 110 2.39 7.66 19.46
C THR A 110 3.15 8.98 19.29
N ALA A 111 2.46 10.11 19.13
CA ALA A 111 3.09 11.43 19.05
C ALA A 111 3.87 11.77 20.33
N GLN A 112 3.29 11.49 21.50
CA GLN A 112 3.97 11.66 22.79
C GLN A 112 5.22 10.79 22.89
N TRP A 113 5.12 9.53 22.42
CA TRP A 113 6.24 8.62 22.39
C TRP A 113 7.36 9.12 21.45
N LEU A 114 7.01 9.55 20.23
CA LEU A 114 7.98 10.11 19.27
C LEU A 114 8.71 11.33 19.86
N HIS A 115 7.97 12.27 20.43
CA HIS A 115 8.54 13.45 21.05
C HIS A 115 9.46 13.11 22.23
N ALA A 116 9.02 12.18 23.10
CA ALA A 116 9.81 11.78 24.27
C ALA A 116 11.10 11.03 23.91
N HIS A 117 11.16 10.32 22.77
CA HIS A 117 12.31 9.48 22.41
C HIS A 117 13.15 10.04 21.26
N LEU A 118 12.54 10.73 20.32
CA LEU A 118 13.21 11.24 19.11
C LEU A 118 13.18 12.76 19.04
N GLY A 119 12.19 13.40 19.67
CA GLY A 119 12.01 14.85 19.63
C GLY A 119 11.40 15.33 18.30
N GLY A 120 11.44 16.65 18.11
CA GLY A 120 10.93 17.32 16.92
C GLY A 120 9.56 17.94 17.11
N ASP A 121 9.16 18.74 16.15
CA ASP A 121 7.85 19.38 16.12
C ASP A 121 6.83 18.44 15.46
N ILE A 122 5.76 18.15 16.19
CA ILE A 122 4.70 17.21 15.77
C ILE A 122 3.36 17.94 15.77
N VAL A 123 2.68 17.94 14.65
CA VAL A 123 1.31 18.41 14.51
C VAL A 123 0.41 17.22 14.20
N LEU A 124 -0.59 16.95 15.05
CA LEU A 124 -1.61 15.95 14.78
C LEU A 124 -2.69 16.56 13.90
N LEU A 125 -2.96 15.92 12.75
CA LEU A 125 -3.84 16.44 11.72
C LEU A 125 -5.27 15.95 11.91
N ASN A 126 -6.24 16.85 11.73
CA ASN A 126 -7.65 16.51 11.79
C ASN A 126 -8.16 16.15 10.40
N GLU A 127 -8.61 14.92 10.21
CA GLU A 127 -9.20 14.45 8.95
C GLU A 127 -10.35 15.34 8.45
N ALA A 128 -11.12 15.95 9.38
CA ALA A 128 -12.25 16.80 9.04
C ALA A 128 -11.83 18.13 8.38
N ASN A 129 -10.62 18.60 8.61
CA ASN A 129 -10.11 19.87 8.04
C ASN A 129 -9.50 19.68 6.65
N ASN A 130 -9.26 18.45 6.25
CA ASN A 130 -8.70 18.13 4.96
C ASN A 130 -9.82 17.67 4.01
N TYR A 131 -10.14 18.48 3.00
CA TYR A 131 -11.10 18.15 1.95
C TYR A 131 -10.61 17.06 0.98
N LYS A 132 -9.40 16.51 1.18
CA LYS A 132 -8.84 15.42 0.39
C LYS A 132 -9.19 14.07 1.01
N ALA A 133 -9.48 13.11 0.18
CA ALA A 133 -9.97 11.78 0.58
C ALA A 133 -8.99 10.95 1.43
N MET A 134 -7.77 11.42 1.65
CA MET A 134 -6.71 10.70 2.39
C MET A 134 -5.82 11.72 3.11
N THR A 135 -5.93 11.77 4.43
CA THR A 135 -5.14 12.66 5.30
C THR A 135 -4.10 11.84 6.05
N PRO A 136 -2.83 12.26 6.06
CA PRO A 136 -1.83 11.70 6.97
C PRO A 136 -2.19 12.03 8.43
N ASP A 137 -1.63 11.27 9.38
CA ASP A 137 -1.94 11.47 10.81
C ASP A 137 -1.12 12.60 11.42
N TYR A 138 0.11 12.83 10.89
CA TYR A 138 1.04 13.80 11.45
C TYR A 138 1.75 14.64 10.39
N ILE A 139 2.12 15.88 10.79
CA ILE A 139 3.31 16.56 10.30
C ILE A 139 4.38 16.42 11.39
N TRP A 140 5.53 15.81 11.08
CA TRP A 140 6.66 15.69 11.99
C TRP A 140 7.93 16.19 11.31
N ASN A 141 8.52 17.26 11.88
CA ASN A 141 9.65 17.99 11.30
C ASN A 141 9.38 18.36 9.82
N ASP A 142 8.25 19.05 9.60
CA ASP A 142 7.80 19.55 8.29
C ASP A 142 7.52 18.46 7.22
N LYS A 143 7.45 17.20 7.61
CA LYS A 143 7.15 16.07 6.72
C LYS A 143 5.87 15.35 7.11
N LEU A 144 5.19 14.76 6.12
CA LEU A 144 3.96 14.01 6.34
C LEU A 144 4.26 12.58 6.80
N TRP A 145 3.58 12.17 7.86
CA TRP A 145 3.72 10.84 8.46
C TRP A 145 2.35 10.20 8.70
N ASP A 146 2.31 8.90 8.53
CA ASP A 146 1.09 8.12 8.70
C ASP A 146 1.32 6.96 9.67
N LEU A 147 0.39 6.76 10.61
CA LEU A 147 0.45 5.71 11.63
C LEU A 147 -0.45 4.54 11.25
N LYS A 148 0.11 3.35 11.30
CA LYS A 148 -0.66 2.12 11.08
C LYS A 148 -0.35 1.08 12.16
N THR A 149 -1.39 0.56 12.78
CA THR A 149 -1.27 -0.62 13.65
C THR A 149 -1.24 -1.88 12.80
N VAL A 150 -0.29 -2.73 13.07
CA VAL A 150 -0.04 -3.96 12.30
C VAL A 150 0.18 -5.16 13.22
N SER A 151 -0.32 -6.32 12.80
CA SER A 151 -0.20 -7.58 13.55
C SER A 151 0.26 -8.76 12.70
N THR A 152 0.18 -8.66 11.38
CA THR A 152 0.50 -9.73 10.42
C THR A 152 1.25 -9.17 9.21
N GLU A 153 1.89 -10.05 8.42
CA GLU A 153 2.51 -9.69 7.15
C GLU A 153 1.52 -9.02 6.18
N LYS A 154 0.30 -9.56 6.12
CA LYS A 154 -0.75 -9.02 5.25
C LYS A 154 -1.16 -7.62 5.69
N SER A 155 -1.29 -7.39 7.01
CA SER A 155 -1.62 -6.06 7.55
C SER A 155 -0.47 -5.09 7.31
N ALA A 156 0.80 -5.49 7.50
CA ALA A 156 1.97 -4.67 7.20
C ALA A 156 2.04 -4.26 5.73
N ASN A 157 1.83 -5.21 4.80
CA ASN A 157 1.80 -4.93 3.37
C ASN A 157 0.68 -3.94 2.99
N SER A 158 -0.50 -4.07 3.59
CA SER A 158 -1.64 -3.17 3.34
C SER A 158 -1.41 -1.79 3.96
N ALA A 159 -0.83 -1.74 5.17
CA ALA A 159 -0.48 -0.53 5.91
C ALA A 159 0.47 0.34 5.08
N VAL A 160 1.58 -0.23 4.60
CA VAL A 160 2.54 0.50 3.77
C VAL A 160 1.90 1.01 2.48
N ARG A 161 1.10 0.19 1.79
CA ARG A 161 0.41 0.62 0.57
C ARG A 161 -0.52 1.82 0.81
N ASN A 162 -1.27 1.80 1.91
CA ASN A 162 -2.23 2.84 2.22
C ASN A 162 -1.52 4.09 2.75
N GLY A 163 -0.52 3.94 3.62
CA GLY A 163 0.28 5.03 4.14
C GLY A 163 0.99 5.83 3.05
N LEU A 164 1.62 5.14 2.08
CA LEU A 164 2.26 5.81 0.94
C LEU A 164 1.30 6.74 0.16
N LYS A 165 0.02 6.40 0.09
CA LYS A 165 -0.98 7.26 -0.57
C LYS A 165 -1.30 8.50 0.26
N GLN A 166 -1.31 8.37 1.60
CA GLN A 166 -1.65 9.45 2.51
C GLN A 166 -0.54 10.52 2.56
N ILE A 167 0.72 10.09 2.51
CA ILE A 167 1.89 11.00 2.60
C ILE A 167 2.43 11.44 1.23
N GLN A 168 1.73 11.19 0.15
CA GLN A 168 2.24 11.33 -1.24
C GLN A 168 2.80 12.73 -1.57
N GLU A 169 2.28 13.79 -0.96
CA GLU A 169 2.64 15.17 -1.32
C GLU A 169 4.02 15.58 -0.81
N ASP A 170 4.37 15.19 0.42
CA ASP A 170 5.67 15.48 1.03
C ASP A 170 6.06 14.39 2.04
N PRO A 171 6.49 13.23 1.56
CA PRO A 171 6.68 12.07 2.40
C PRO A 171 7.83 12.24 3.39
N GLY A 172 7.55 12.05 4.68
CA GLY A 172 8.52 11.71 5.71
C GLY A 172 8.58 10.21 5.87
N GLY A 173 7.46 9.60 6.28
CA GLY A 173 7.44 8.17 6.47
C GLY A 173 6.13 7.58 6.99
N ILE A 174 6.21 6.28 7.27
CA ILE A 174 5.12 5.52 7.86
C ILE A 174 5.58 4.93 9.18
N ILE A 175 4.77 5.08 10.22
CA ILE A 175 4.99 4.49 11.53
C ILE A 175 4.17 3.22 11.62
N LEU A 176 4.84 2.10 11.76
CA LEU A 176 4.21 0.80 11.98
C LEU A 176 4.25 0.47 13.48
N ASN A 177 3.10 0.50 14.13
CA ASN A 177 2.99 0.07 15.50
C ASN A 177 2.64 -1.42 15.59
N TYR A 178 3.58 -2.21 16.11
CA TYR A 178 3.42 -3.64 16.33
C TYR A 178 3.02 -3.93 17.77
N GLU A 179 1.78 -4.32 17.98
CA GLU A 179 1.30 -4.71 19.30
C GLU A 179 1.76 -6.12 19.69
N GLN A 180 1.87 -7.00 18.72
CA GLN A 180 2.26 -8.39 18.90
C GLN A 180 3.52 -8.69 18.07
N ASN A 181 4.56 -9.19 18.72
CA ASN A 181 5.80 -9.57 18.04
C ASN A 181 5.62 -10.92 17.29
N THR A 182 4.73 -10.96 16.30
CA THR A 182 4.37 -12.17 15.55
C THR A 182 5.17 -12.35 14.26
N ILE A 183 5.87 -11.31 13.81
CA ILE A 183 6.64 -11.33 12.56
C ILE A 183 8.12 -11.17 12.88
N SER A 184 8.97 -12.00 12.26
CA SER A 184 10.42 -11.82 12.37
C SER A 184 10.85 -10.53 11.65
N LEU A 185 11.96 -9.94 12.08
CA LEU A 185 12.52 -8.75 11.42
C LEU A 185 12.84 -9.02 9.94
N GLU A 186 13.33 -10.19 9.62
CA GLU A 186 13.67 -10.58 8.24
C GLU A 186 12.41 -10.64 7.38
N THR A 187 11.36 -11.29 7.86
CA THR A 187 10.08 -11.35 7.17
C THR A 187 9.50 -9.95 6.96
N LEU A 188 9.56 -9.09 7.99
CA LEU A 188 9.10 -7.71 7.88
C LEU A 188 9.89 -6.95 6.81
N LYS A 189 11.23 -7.02 6.81
CA LYS A 189 12.08 -6.37 5.80
C LYS A 189 11.73 -6.83 4.38
N ASP A 190 11.44 -8.10 4.19
CA ASP A 190 11.05 -8.63 2.88
C ASP A 190 9.70 -8.10 2.42
N VAL A 191 8.71 -8.01 3.33
CA VAL A 191 7.41 -7.39 3.04
C VAL A 191 7.58 -5.92 2.67
N LEU A 192 8.36 -5.17 3.47
CA LEU A 192 8.64 -3.76 3.21
C LEU A 192 9.34 -3.57 1.86
N ARG A 193 10.40 -4.34 1.59
CA ARG A 193 11.14 -4.27 0.32
C ARG A 193 10.23 -4.50 -0.88
N LYS A 194 9.46 -5.58 -0.86
CA LYS A 194 8.53 -5.92 -1.95
C LYS A 194 7.49 -4.81 -2.18
N ARG A 195 6.90 -4.30 -1.10
CA ARG A 195 5.85 -3.29 -1.20
C ARG A 195 6.39 -1.93 -1.61
N LEU A 196 7.47 -1.48 -1.02
CA LEU A 196 8.08 -0.18 -1.33
C LEU A 196 8.58 -0.14 -2.77
N THR A 197 9.28 -1.19 -3.24
CA THR A 197 9.71 -1.30 -4.63
C THR A 197 8.54 -1.25 -5.61
N ALA A 198 7.39 -1.80 -5.23
CA ALA A 198 6.21 -1.81 -6.10
C ALA A 198 5.38 -0.51 -6.06
N SER A 199 5.50 0.31 -5.02
CA SER A 199 4.53 1.37 -4.76
C SER A 199 5.13 2.73 -4.39
N ALA A 200 6.36 2.78 -3.89
CA ALA A 200 7.01 4.05 -3.52
C ALA A 200 7.62 4.72 -4.75
N THR A 201 7.31 6.00 -4.91
CA THR A 201 7.84 6.86 -5.99
C THR A 201 8.83 7.90 -5.49
N GLN A 202 8.97 8.02 -4.17
CA GLN A 202 9.83 8.98 -3.47
C GLN A 202 10.54 8.28 -2.30
N ASP A 203 11.54 8.94 -1.75
CA ASP A 203 12.23 8.48 -0.56
C ASP A 203 11.25 8.47 0.62
N VAL A 204 11.30 7.41 1.43
CA VAL A 204 10.39 7.25 2.56
C VAL A 204 11.03 6.43 3.67
N ASP A 205 10.82 6.84 4.91
CA ASP A 205 11.26 6.11 6.10
C ASP A 205 10.11 5.28 6.69
N ILE A 206 10.42 4.08 7.13
CA ILE A 206 9.48 3.21 7.83
C ILE A 206 10.00 2.98 9.24
N LEU A 207 9.34 3.61 10.20
CA LEU A 207 9.59 3.38 11.61
C LEU A 207 8.78 2.19 12.10
N VAL A 208 9.41 1.26 12.77
CA VAL A 208 8.73 0.13 13.40
C VAL A 208 8.86 0.24 14.91
N ILE A 209 7.74 0.47 15.57
CA ILE A 209 7.62 0.50 17.02
C ILE A 209 7.02 -0.83 17.47
N CYS A 210 7.66 -1.50 18.42
CA CYS A 210 7.17 -2.73 19.00
C CYS A 210 7.25 -2.65 20.52
N LYS A 211 6.13 -2.80 21.21
CA LYS A 211 6.05 -2.73 22.67
C LYS A 211 6.75 -1.48 23.23
N GLU A 212 6.39 -0.32 22.70
CA GLU A 212 6.94 0.99 23.09
C GLU A 212 8.46 1.14 22.89
N LYS A 213 9.07 0.32 22.04
CA LYS A 213 10.48 0.45 21.66
C LYS A 213 10.62 0.62 20.16
N LEU A 214 11.50 1.51 19.73
CA LEU A 214 11.88 1.64 18.33
C LEU A 214 12.71 0.41 17.95
N PHE A 215 12.09 -0.47 17.15
CA PHE A 215 12.68 -1.74 16.79
C PHE A 215 13.61 -1.63 15.59
N THR A 216 13.19 -0.88 14.57
CA THR A 216 14.00 -0.59 13.38
C THR A 216 13.48 0.62 12.66
N VAL A 217 14.34 1.29 11.90
CA VAL A 217 13.98 2.31 10.91
C VAL A 217 14.57 1.90 9.57
N GLN A 218 13.72 1.73 8.58
CA GLN A 218 14.12 1.33 7.24
C GLN A 218 13.90 2.48 6.26
N ARG A 219 14.95 2.98 5.64
CA ARG A 219 14.87 4.00 4.58
C ARG A 219 14.84 3.34 3.23
N PHE A 220 13.82 3.66 2.47
CA PHE A 220 13.74 3.33 1.05
C PHE A 220 14.12 4.56 0.24
N THR A 221 15.08 4.39 -0.67
CA THR A 221 15.45 5.44 -1.62
C THR A 221 14.91 5.06 -2.99
N ALA A 222 14.03 5.92 -3.52
CA ALA A 222 13.45 5.74 -4.84
C ALA A 222 14.51 6.06 -5.92
N LYS A 223 14.48 5.32 -7.01
CA LYS A 223 15.29 5.66 -8.20
C LYS A 223 14.77 6.95 -8.83
N LYS A 224 15.66 7.86 -9.06
CA LYS A 224 15.45 9.01 -9.93
C LYS A 224 15.62 8.62 -11.38
#